data_a27f3ff080e7580f09c4099b23f9b82c
#
_entry.id   a27f3ff080e7580f09c4099b23f9b82c
#
_cell.length_a   1.000
_cell.length_b   1.000
_cell.length_c   1.000
_cell.angle_alpha   90.00
_cell.angle_beta   90.00
_cell.angle_gamma   90.00
#
_symmetry.space_group_name_H-M   'P 1'
#
loop_
_entity.id
_entity.type
_entity.pdbx_description
1 polymer ?
#
loop_
_entity_poly.entity_id
_entity_poly.type
_entity_poly.pdbx_seq_one_letter_code
_entity_poly.pdbx_strand_id
1 'polypeptide(L)'
;MERIRVCVVGATGFAGIEVCRLVLGHPNMELAMATDRKEAGTRLDAVYPSFAGACDLELSLPEPDAIARAADVAFLAVPHTASLALTPELLRRGVTVLDLSADYRLHDPQVYEQWYNTPHTSP
;
A
#
# COMPACT_ATOMS: atom_id res chain seq x y z
N MET A 1 -3.82 22.33 7.70
CA MET A 1 -4.28 21.52 6.58
C MET A 1 -4.23 20.04 6.93
N GLU A 2 -5.30 19.35 6.63
CA GLU A 2 -5.36 17.95 6.97
C GLU A 2 -4.51 17.11 6.02
N ARG A 3 -3.90 16.11 6.57
CA ARG A 3 -3.16 15.17 5.74
C ARG A 3 -4.07 14.08 5.24
N ILE A 4 -3.73 13.53 4.07
CA ILE A 4 -4.39 12.36 3.54
C ILE A 4 -3.91 11.14 4.32
N ARG A 5 -4.83 10.40 4.90
CA ARG A 5 -4.48 9.21 5.67
C ARG A 5 -4.33 8.03 4.74
N VAL A 6 -3.19 7.36 4.83
CA VAL A 6 -2.82 6.31 3.89
C VAL A 6 -2.63 4.99 4.62
N CYS A 7 -3.14 3.92 4.03
CA CYS A 7 -2.86 2.55 4.44
C CYS A 7 -2.04 1.87 3.36
N VAL A 8 -0.98 1.19 3.73
CA VAL A 8 -0.20 0.39 2.79
C VAL A 8 -0.46 -1.07 3.10
N VAL A 9 -1.05 -1.80 2.16
CA VAL A 9 -1.33 -3.22 2.29
C VAL A 9 -0.18 -4.00 1.67
N GLY A 10 0.43 -4.90 2.44
CA GLY A 10 1.62 -5.58 2.01
C GLY A 10 2.86 -4.75 2.25
N ALA A 11 2.94 -4.12 3.41
CA ALA A 11 3.94 -3.09 3.70
C ALA A 11 5.37 -3.63 3.73
N THR A 12 5.54 -4.92 4.02
CA THR A 12 6.89 -5.48 4.13
C THR A 12 7.44 -6.00 2.82
N GLY A 13 6.65 -5.96 1.74
CA GLY A 13 7.16 -6.33 0.43
C GLY A 13 7.98 -5.21 -0.17
N PHE A 14 8.62 -5.48 -1.30
CA PHE A 14 9.50 -4.53 -1.98
C PHE A 14 8.81 -3.22 -2.30
N ALA A 15 7.67 -3.30 -2.99
CA ALA A 15 6.94 -2.09 -3.36
C ALA A 15 6.28 -1.46 -2.15
N GLY A 16 5.79 -2.29 -1.22
CA GLY A 16 5.11 -1.76 -0.04
C GLY A 16 6.03 -0.93 0.82
N ILE A 17 7.27 -1.40 1.02
CA ILE A 17 8.20 -0.66 1.86
C ILE A 17 8.61 0.66 1.21
N GLU A 18 8.70 0.68 -0.12
CA GLU A 18 9.00 1.93 -0.84
C GLU A 18 7.87 2.93 -0.70
N VAL A 19 6.63 2.47 -0.78
CA VAL A 19 5.49 3.35 -0.60
C VAL A 19 5.46 3.91 0.82
N CYS A 20 5.76 3.07 1.81
CA CYS A 20 5.82 3.55 3.18
C CYS A 20 6.85 4.66 3.33
N ARG A 21 8.03 4.48 2.72
CA ARG A 21 9.08 5.49 2.78
C ARG A 21 8.64 6.80 2.13
N LEU A 22 7.99 6.70 0.97
CA LEU A 22 7.53 7.90 0.28
C LEU A 22 6.43 8.62 1.05
N VAL A 23 5.52 7.87 1.64
CA VAL A 23 4.43 8.48 2.42
C VAL A 23 4.98 9.17 3.66
N LEU A 24 5.92 8.53 4.34
CA LEU A 24 6.50 9.12 5.55
C LEU A 24 7.24 10.41 5.26
N GLY A 25 7.79 10.54 4.05
CA GLY A 25 8.48 11.76 3.66
C GLY A 25 7.60 12.80 3.00
N HIS A 26 6.31 12.54 2.83
CA HIS A 26 5.43 13.45 2.12
C HIS A 26 4.70 14.37 3.10
N PRO A 27 4.79 15.68 2.89
CA PRO A 27 4.22 16.62 3.88
C PRO A 27 2.69 16.58 3.99
N ASN A 28 2.01 16.10 2.97
CA ASN A 28 0.55 16.10 2.96
C ASN A 28 -0.07 14.72 3.16
N MET A 29 0.75 13.73 3.50
CA MET A 29 0.27 12.38 3.72
C MET A 29 0.70 11.88 5.08
N GLU A 30 -0.12 11.00 5.63
CA GLU A 30 0.16 10.39 6.92
C GLU A 30 0.04 8.88 6.74
N LEU A 31 1.06 8.14 7.17
CA LEU A 31 0.98 6.68 7.16
C LEU A 31 0.17 6.26 8.37
N ALA A 32 -1.13 6.06 8.16
CA ALA A 32 -2.05 5.78 9.24
C ALA A 32 -2.14 4.31 9.59
N MET A 33 -1.82 3.43 8.64
CA MET A 33 -1.93 2.01 8.84
C MET A 33 -1.03 1.28 7.87
N ALA A 34 -0.43 0.19 8.32
CA ALA A 34 0.37 -0.67 7.45
C ALA A 34 0.00 -2.10 7.79
N THR A 35 -0.21 -2.92 6.77
CA THR A 35 -0.64 -4.30 7.00
C THR A 35 0.33 -5.28 6.38
N ASP A 36 0.39 -6.46 6.97
CA ASP A 36 1.15 -7.58 6.42
C ASP A 36 0.66 -8.85 7.09
N ARG A 37 0.39 -9.88 6.29
CA ARG A 37 -0.18 -11.10 6.85
C ARG A 37 0.82 -11.87 7.69
N LYS A 38 2.10 -11.88 7.28
CA LYS A 38 3.11 -12.64 7.99
C LYS A 38 3.60 -11.92 9.24
N GLU A 39 3.71 -10.61 9.15
CA GLU A 39 4.32 -9.84 10.23
C GLU A 39 3.29 -9.10 11.08
N ALA A 40 2.03 -9.46 10.97
CA ALA A 40 0.99 -8.83 11.77
C ALA A 40 1.32 -8.98 13.25
N GLY A 41 1.21 -7.88 13.99
CA GLY A 41 1.57 -7.85 15.40
C GLY A 41 2.99 -7.38 15.68
N THR A 42 3.82 -7.24 14.63
CA THR A 42 5.20 -6.75 14.75
C THR A 42 5.25 -5.31 14.32
N ARG A 43 6.07 -4.50 14.95
CA ARG A 43 6.23 -3.11 14.54
C ARG A 43 7.02 -3.03 13.25
N LEU A 44 6.66 -2.05 12.42
CA LEU A 44 7.33 -1.87 11.13
C LEU A 44 8.82 -1.61 11.31
N ASP A 45 9.20 -0.84 12.33
CA ASP A 45 10.60 -0.54 12.55
C ASP A 45 11.37 -1.75 13.09
N ALA A 46 10.69 -2.77 13.59
CA ALA A 46 11.35 -4.01 13.97
C ALA A 46 11.67 -4.85 12.75
N VAL A 47 10.78 -4.82 11.75
CA VAL A 47 11.02 -5.55 10.50
C VAL A 47 12.07 -4.83 9.65
N TYR A 48 11.99 -3.50 9.62
CA TYR A 48 12.91 -2.67 8.85
C TYR A 48 13.52 -1.63 9.77
N PRO A 49 14.67 -1.93 10.37
CA PRO A 49 15.27 -1.02 11.35
C PRO A 49 15.58 0.37 10.84
N SER A 50 15.67 0.55 9.51
CA SER A 50 15.89 1.87 8.95
C SER A 50 14.73 2.83 9.24
N PHE A 51 13.60 2.33 9.69
CA PHE A 51 12.45 3.16 10.04
C PHE A 51 12.45 3.54 11.53
N ALA A 52 13.45 3.11 12.28
CA ALA A 52 13.51 3.44 13.71
C ALA A 52 13.49 4.96 13.88
N GLY A 53 12.62 5.42 14.76
CA GLY A 53 12.46 6.85 14.98
C GLY A 53 11.56 7.56 13.99
N ALA A 54 11.27 6.95 12.85
CA ALA A 54 10.41 7.56 11.84
C ALA A 54 9.02 6.94 11.84
N CYS A 55 8.90 5.67 12.19
CA CYS A 55 7.61 4.98 12.14
C CYS A 55 7.59 3.87 13.17
N ASP A 56 6.64 3.95 14.09
CA ASP A 56 6.50 2.91 15.12
C ASP A 56 5.19 2.16 14.98
N LEU A 57 4.56 2.21 13.80
CA LEU A 57 3.31 1.51 13.58
C LEU A 57 3.46 0.01 13.75
N GLU A 58 2.48 -0.58 14.40
CA GLU A 58 2.40 -2.03 14.47
C GLU A 58 1.68 -2.52 13.23
N LEU A 59 2.25 -3.53 12.56
CA LEU A 59 1.62 -4.11 11.39
C LEU A 59 0.38 -4.89 11.80
N SER A 60 -0.66 -4.82 10.97
CA SER A 60 -1.92 -5.49 11.26
C SER A 60 -2.36 -6.31 10.05
N LEU A 61 -3.43 -7.08 10.25
CA LEU A 61 -4.01 -7.83 9.16
C LEU A 61 -4.83 -6.89 8.26
N PRO A 62 -4.93 -7.19 6.96
CA PRO A 62 -5.63 -6.31 6.03
C PRO A 62 -7.15 -6.49 6.12
N GLU A 63 -7.73 -5.98 7.19
CA GLU A 63 -9.16 -6.05 7.43
C GLU A 63 -9.86 -4.86 6.80
N PRO A 64 -10.80 -5.06 5.87
CA PRO A 64 -11.41 -3.93 5.16
C PRO A 64 -12.03 -2.88 6.07
N ASP A 65 -12.74 -3.30 7.12
CA ASP A 65 -13.37 -2.33 8.02
C ASP A 65 -12.34 -1.50 8.76
N ALA A 66 -11.26 -2.15 9.21
CA ALA A 66 -10.20 -1.43 9.92
C ALA A 66 -9.49 -0.45 9.00
N ILE A 67 -9.25 -0.86 7.76
CA ILE A 67 -8.61 0.01 6.78
C ILE A 67 -9.50 1.22 6.52
N ALA A 68 -10.79 1.00 6.33
CA ALA A 68 -11.71 2.09 6.02
C ALA A 68 -11.82 3.09 7.18
N ARG A 69 -11.69 2.61 8.41
CA ARG A 69 -11.74 3.52 9.56
C ARG A 69 -10.45 4.33 9.70
N ALA A 70 -9.34 3.77 9.28
CA ALA A 70 -8.04 4.39 9.50
C ALA A 70 -7.57 5.26 8.35
N ALA A 71 -8.00 4.97 7.12
CA ALA A 71 -7.37 5.58 5.95
C ALA A 71 -8.37 6.04 4.91
N ASP A 72 -7.97 7.04 4.15
CA ASP A 72 -8.74 7.54 3.01
C ASP A 72 -8.29 6.86 1.72
N VAL A 73 -7.03 6.46 1.66
CA VAL A 73 -6.41 5.87 0.48
C VAL A 73 -5.67 4.62 0.91
N ALA A 74 -5.80 3.56 0.11
CA ALA A 74 -5.08 2.32 0.34
C ALA A 74 -4.22 1.99 -0.87
N PHE A 75 -2.92 1.84 -0.67
CA PHE A 75 -2.00 1.34 -1.69
C PHE A 75 -1.90 -0.17 -1.51
N LEU A 76 -2.22 -0.92 -2.55
CA LEU A 76 -2.17 -2.38 -2.48
C LEU A 76 -0.91 -2.88 -3.15
N ALA A 77 0.03 -3.37 -2.34
CA ALA A 77 1.29 -3.92 -2.80
C ALA A 77 1.33 -5.41 -2.49
N VAL A 78 0.31 -6.12 -2.95
CA VAL A 78 0.12 -7.54 -2.68
C VAL A 78 -0.06 -8.26 -4.02
N PRO A 79 0.02 -9.59 -4.03
CA PRO A 79 -0.23 -10.32 -5.26
C PRO A 79 -1.60 -10.01 -5.84
N HIS A 80 -1.70 -10.14 -7.17
CA HIS A 80 -2.90 -9.75 -7.90
C HIS A 80 -4.16 -10.42 -7.36
N THR A 81 -4.06 -11.70 -6.97
CA THR A 81 -5.23 -12.42 -6.45
C THR A 81 -5.73 -11.80 -5.15
N ALA A 82 -4.81 -11.38 -4.27
CA ALA A 82 -5.20 -10.74 -3.03
C ALA A 82 -5.82 -9.38 -3.29
N SER A 83 -5.28 -8.64 -4.25
CA SER A 83 -5.79 -7.34 -4.63
C SER A 83 -7.20 -7.46 -5.19
N LEU A 84 -7.48 -8.48 -6.01
CA LEU A 84 -8.81 -8.70 -6.55
C LEU A 84 -9.86 -8.94 -5.47
N ALA A 85 -9.46 -9.62 -4.39
CA ALA A 85 -10.40 -9.89 -3.32
C ALA A 85 -10.65 -8.66 -2.45
N LEU A 86 -9.63 -7.85 -2.25
CA LEU A 86 -9.70 -6.73 -1.31
C LEU A 86 -10.29 -5.47 -1.92
N THR A 87 -10.01 -5.22 -3.21
CA THR A 87 -10.38 -3.98 -3.85
C THR A 87 -11.88 -3.67 -3.78
N PRO A 88 -12.79 -4.61 -4.14
CA PRO A 88 -14.21 -4.29 -4.09
C PRO A 88 -14.67 -3.96 -2.67
N GLU A 89 -14.10 -4.61 -1.67
CA GLU A 89 -14.48 -4.35 -0.29
C GLU A 89 -14.08 -2.94 0.14
N LEU A 90 -12.92 -2.49 -0.27
CA LEU A 90 -12.46 -1.16 0.08
C LEU A 90 -13.24 -0.09 -0.68
N LEU A 91 -13.50 -0.30 -1.96
CA LEU A 91 -14.26 0.66 -2.75
C LEU A 91 -15.66 0.82 -2.19
N ARG A 92 -16.27 -0.27 -1.77
CA ARG A 92 -17.61 -0.23 -1.21
C ARG A 92 -17.67 0.60 0.04
N ARG A 93 -16.56 0.69 0.77
CA ARG A 93 -16.48 1.46 2.00
C ARG A 93 -15.96 2.89 1.79
N GLY A 94 -15.81 3.31 0.53
CA GLY A 94 -15.41 4.67 0.23
C GLY A 94 -13.92 4.93 0.26
N VAL A 95 -13.10 3.89 0.28
CA VAL A 95 -11.65 4.05 0.27
C VAL A 95 -11.17 4.14 -1.17
N THR A 96 -10.30 5.09 -1.46
CA THR A 96 -9.64 5.16 -2.76
C THR A 96 -8.54 4.11 -2.81
N VAL A 97 -8.52 3.31 -3.87
CA VAL A 97 -7.59 2.19 -3.98
C VAL A 97 -6.63 2.42 -5.12
N LEU A 98 -5.33 2.25 -4.82
CA LEU A 98 -4.27 2.31 -5.82
C LEU A 98 -3.58 0.95 -5.81
N ASP A 99 -3.79 0.18 -6.87
CA ASP A 99 -3.30 -1.19 -6.97
C ASP A 99 -1.98 -1.22 -7.70
N LEU A 100 -0.93 -1.61 -7.00
CA LEU A 100 0.41 -1.62 -7.57
C LEU A 100 0.78 -2.94 -8.22
N SER A 101 -0.06 -3.95 -8.09
CA SER A 101 0.28 -5.26 -8.64
C SER A 101 0.35 -5.24 -10.16
N ALA A 102 -0.50 -4.45 -10.81
CA ALA A 102 -0.47 -4.34 -12.27
C ALA A 102 0.77 -3.59 -12.74
N ASP A 103 1.22 -2.61 -11.97
CA ASP A 103 2.40 -1.83 -12.34
C ASP A 103 3.63 -2.69 -12.38
N TYR A 104 3.74 -3.64 -11.50
CA TYR A 104 4.86 -4.55 -11.55
C TYR A 104 4.95 -5.29 -12.86
N ARG A 105 3.82 -5.76 -13.35
CA ARG A 105 3.81 -6.51 -14.60
C ARG A 105 4.13 -5.61 -15.78
N LEU A 106 3.74 -4.36 -15.70
CA LEU A 106 3.98 -3.44 -16.80
C LEU A 106 5.43 -3.00 -16.89
N HIS A 107 6.14 -3.06 -15.79
CA HIS A 107 7.52 -2.70 -15.79
C HIS A 107 8.43 -3.74 -16.39
N ASP A 108 7.90 -4.86 -16.63
CA ASP A 108 8.71 -5.80 -17.22
C ASP A 108 8.78 -5.54 -18.60
N PRO A 109 9.20 -5.06 -19.03
CA PRO A 109 9.20 -4.48 -20.01
C PRO A 109 8.98 -4.04 -20.94
N GLN A 110 8.62 -3.78 -20.95
CA GLN A 110 8.25 -3.25 -21.64
C GLN A 110 7.25 -3.13 -21.83
N VAL A 111 6.93 -3.33 -21.27
CA VAL A 111 5.79 -3.21 -21.28
C VAL A 111 5.23 -2.17 -20.74
N TYR A 112 5.62 -1.58 -20.22
CA TYR A 112 5.07 -0.57 -19.75
C TYR A 112 5.40 0.63 -20.23
N GLU A 113 5.80 0.64 -20.73
CA GLU A 113 6.03 1.36 -21.21
C GLU A 113 5.41 1.92 -21.67
N GLN A 114 4.90 1.83 -21.49
CA GLN A 114 4.15 2.19 -21.69
C GLN A 114 3.35 2.36 -20.93
N TRP A 115 3.48 2.49 -20.07
CA TRP A 115 2.54 2.45 -19.27
C TRP A 115 1.93 3.55 -19.00
N TYR A 116 1.92 3.42 -19.21
CA TYR A 116 1.36 3.91 -19.31
C TYR A 116 1.17 4.57 -20.18
N ASN A 117 1.35 4.40 -20.86
CA ASN A 117 0.99 4.50 -21.83
C ASN A 117 0.65 3.71 -22.48
N THR A 118 0.77 3.03 -22.14
CA THR A 118 0.58 2.09 -22.53
C THR A 118 0.23 1.37 -22.84
N PRO A 119 0.02 1.01 -23.09
CA PRO A 119 -0.57 0.23 -23.09
C PRO A 119 -0.86 -0.75 -22.77
N HIS A 120 -0.77 -0.99 -22.19
CA HIS A 120 -0.95 -1.86 -21.83
C HIS A 120 -1.81 -2.07 -21.36
N THR A 121 -2.12 -1.92 -20.92
CA THR A 121 -2.75 -2.20 -20.47
C THR A 121 -3.19 -2.29 -19.93
N SER A 122 -3.24 -2.18 -19.35
CA SER A 122 -3.31 -2.38 -18.87
C SER A 122 -3.33 -2.61 -18.80
N PRO A 123 -3.01 -2.74 -18.77
CA PRO A 123 -2.89 -3.11 -18.73
C PRO A 123 -3.06 -3.37 -18.83
#